data_ff9695323c1c9135a3d88a9e6d65f8fc
#
_entry.id   ff9695323c1c9135a3d88a9e6d65f8fc
#
_cell.length_a   1.000
_cell.length_b   1.000
_cell.length_c   1.000
_cell.angle_alpha   90.00
_cell.angle_beta   90.00
_cell.angle_gamma   90.00
#
_symmetry.space_group_name_H-M   'P 1'
#
loop_
_entity.id
_entity.type
_entity.pdbx_description
1 polymer ?
#
loop_
_entity_poly.entity_id
_entity_poly.type
_entity_poly.pdbx_seq_one_letter_code
_entity_poly.pdbx_strand_id
1 'polypeptide(L)'
;MTAMTPCLDRSGFLPRLSSHHLSRDRLSEPLLASAARVKLICAPAGSGKSALLADCLLQAPPHCRVCWLPLSGVAMSVEEFRQRLAESLGMASSEEATMLRALARLQAPTWLFLDDYCRVPNPELDLLLDRMLAVSSPMLT
;
A
#
# COMPACT_ATOMS: atom_id res chain seq x y z
N MET A 1 22.91 9.17 17.08
CA MET A 1 21.60 9.14 16.41
C MET A 1 21.52 7.89 15.57
N THR A 2 20.78 6.91 16.02
CA THR A 2 20.52 5.73 15.25
C THR A 2 19.58 6.12 14.11
N ALA A 3 20.04 6.00 12.85
CA ALA A 3 19.15 6.09 11.72
C ALA A 3 18.07 5.01 11.91
N MET A 4 16.84 5.41 12.18
CA MET A 4 15.74 4.47 12.18
C MET A 4 15.64 3.91 10.76
N THR A 5 16.03 2.66 10.63
CA THR A 5 15.75 1.92 9.40
C THR A 5 14.25 2.05 9.14
N PRO A 6 13.81 2.47 7.95
CA PRO A 6 12.39 2.49 7.66
C PRO A 6 11.83 1.12 8.02
N CYS A 7 10.74 1.12 8.77
CA CYS A 7 10.02 -0.12 9.06
C CYS A 7 9.37 -0.56 7.74
N LEU A 8 10.20 -1.04 6.84
CA LEU A 8 9.75 -1.77 5.68
C LEU A 8 9.12 -3.04 6.23
N ASP A 9 7.84 -3.20 6.00
CA ASP A 9 7.22 -4.46 6.31
C ASP A 9 7.96 -5.55 5.52
N ARG A 10 8.67 -6.37 6.27
CA ARG A 10 9.49 -7.46 5.72
C ARG A 10 8.65 -8.70 5.43
N SER A 11 7.39 -8.57 5.13
CA SER A 11 6.50 -9.70 4.86
C SER A 11 6.93 -10.58 3.66
N GLY A 12 8.06 -10.28 3.06
CA GLY A 12 8.64 -11.08 1.98
C GLY A 12 7.95 -10.91 0.63
N PHE A 13 6.96 -10.05 0.55
CA PHE A 13 6.16 -9.84 -0.65
C PHE A 13 6.58 -8.60 -1.47
N LEU A 14 7.62 -7.90 -1.05
CA LEU A 14 8.12 -6.76 -1.82
C LEU A 14 8.61 -7.23 -3.19
N PRO A 15 8.22 -6.57 -4.28
CA PRO A 15 8.67 -6.95 -5.59
C PRO A 15 10.19 -6.81 -5.70
N ARG A 16 10.83 -7.84 -6.24
CA ARG A 16 12.26 -7.78 -6.52
C ARG A 16 12.47 -7.02 -7.82
N LEU A 17 13.22 -5.94 -7.74
CA LEU A 17 13.63 -5.23 -8.94
C LEU A 17 14.74 -6.01 -9.63
N SER A 18 14.67 -6.05 -10.97
CA SER A 18 15.75 -6.59 -11.79
C SER A 18 17.05 -5.81 -11.56
N SER A 19 18.21 -6.48 -11.69
CA SER A 19 19.52 -5.81 -11.70
C SER A 19 19.64 -4.76 -12.81
N HIS A 20 18.81 -4.85 -13.85
CA HIS A 20 18.74 -3.90 -14.96
C HIS A 20 17.61 -2.89 -14.84
N HIS A 21 16.96 -2.83 -13.67
CA HIS A 21 15.88 -1.88 -13.45
C HIS A 21 16.40 -0.44 -13.52
N LEU A 22 15.74 0.36 -14.34
CA LEU A 22 15.97 1.80 -14.42
C LEU A 22 14.84 2.53 -13.71
N SER A 23 15.20 3.35 -12.74
CA SER A 23 14.23 4.20 -12.02
C SER A 23 13.55 5.17 -12.99
N ARG A 24 12.23 5.35 -12.83
CA ARG A 24 11.43 6.23 -13.66
C ARG A 24 11.04 7.49 -12.89
N ASP A 25 12.01 8.29 -12.49
CA ASP A 25 11.81 9.47 -11.66
C ASP A 25 10.77 10.42 -12.22
N ARG A 26 10.73 10.61 -13.53
CA ARG A 26 9.72 11.45 -14.19
C ARG A 26 8.29 10.98 -13.95
N LEU A 27 8.06 9.72 -13.59
CA LEU A 27 6.76 9.15 -13.27
C LEU A 27 6.54 9.09 -11.75
N SER A 28 7.55 8.70 -10.98
CA SER A 28 7.44 8.59 -9.53
C SER A 28 7.40 9.96 -8.84
N GLU A 29 8.16 10.94 -9.29
CA GLU A 29 8.21 12.26 -8.68
C GLU A 29 6.84 12.96 -8.63
N PRO A 30 6.04 13.03 -9.73
CA PRO A 30 4.71 13.62 -9.67
C PRO A 30 3.75 12.87 -8.75
N LEU A 31 3.86 11.55 -8.69
CA LEU A 31 3.06 10.72 -7.77
C LEU A 31 3.37 11.07 -6.32
N LEU A 32 4.65 11.15 -5.98
CA LEU A 32 5.11 11.44 -4.63
C LEU A 32 4.83 12.90 -4.21
N ALA A 33 4.90 13.82 -5.15
CA ALA A 33 4.63 15.24 -4.90
C ALA A 33 3.13 15.56 -4.75
N SER A 34 2.25 14.67 -5.23
CA SER A 34 0.80 14.87 -5.13
C SER A 34 0.33 14.81 -3.68
N ALA A 35 -0.51 15.75 -3.27
CA ALA A 35 -1.17 15.76 -1.97
C ALA A 35 -2.40 14.82 -1.90
N ALA A 36 -2.77 14.16 -3.01
CA ALA A 36 -3.89 13.23 -3.04
C ALA A 36 -3.63 12.04 -2.13
N ARG A 37 -4.64 11.67 -1.36
CA ARG A 37 -4.57 10.50 -0.47
C ARG A 37 -4.60 9.17 -1.23
N VAL A 38 -5.27 9.15 -2.37
CA VAL A 38 -5.35 7.97 -3.25
C VAL A 38 -4.68 8.29 -4.57
N LYS A 39 -3.77 7.41 -4.96
CA LYS A 39 -3.05 7.53 -6.22
C LYS A 39 -3.26 6.24 -7.00
N LEU A 40 -3.94 6.35 -8.14
CA LEU A 40 -4.27 5.21 -8.96
C LEU A 40 -3.38 5.16 -10.20
N ILE A 41 -2.73 4.04 -10.39
CA ILE A 41 -1.90 3.78 -11.56
C ILE A 41 -2.61 2.75 -12.44
N CYS A 42 -3.10 3.20 -13.58
CA CYS A 42 -3.75 2.36 -14.57
C CYS A 42 -2.84 2.21 -15.78
N ALA A 43 -2.46 0.98 -16.10
CA ALA A 43 -1.65 0.68 -17.26
C ALA A 43 -1.82 -0.78 -17.67
N PRO A 44 -1.53 -1.14 -18.94
CA PRO A 44 -1.59 -2.52 -19.39
C PRO A 44 -0.65 -3.45 -18.62
N ALA A 45 -0.94 -4.74 -18.62
CA ALA A 45 -0.03 -5.75 -18.08
C ALA A 45 1.34 -5.66 -18.76
N GLY A 46 2.41 -5.83 -17.99
CA GLY A 46 3.79 -5.74 -18.51
C GLY A 46 4.32 -4.32 -18.72
N SER A 47 3.56 -3.29 -18.35
CA SER A 47 4.00 -1.88 -18.48
C SER A 47 4.94 -1.41 -17.36
N GLY A 48 5.22 -2.24 -16.36
CA GLY A 48 6.09 -1.92 -15.24
C GLY A 48 5.41 -1.19 -14.08
N LYS A 49 4.11 -1.38 -13.88
CA LYS A 49 3.36 -0.79 -12.75
C LYS A 49 3.95 -1.16 -11.40
N SER A 50 4.22 -2.44 -11.17
CA SER A 50 4.80 -2.92 -9.91
C SER A 50 6.19 -2.35 -9.68
N ALA A 51 6.99 -2.22 -10.74
CA ALA A 51 8.31 -1.60 -10.67
C ALA A 51 8.21 -0.10 -10.33
N LEU A 52 7.23 0.61 -10.88
CA LEU A 52 6.98 2.02 -10.54
C LEU A 52 6.55 2.18 -9.08
N LEU A 53 5.68 1.32 -8.57
CA LEU A 53 5.29 1.31 -7.16
C LEU A 53 6.50 1.03 -6.26
N ALA A 54 7.38 0.10 -6.66
CA ALA A 54 8.60 -0.17 -5.93
C ALA A 54 9.56 1.03 -5.92
N ASP A 55 9.67 1.77 -7.02
CA ASP A 55 10.43 3.02 -7.07
C ASP A 55 9.88 4.04 -6.07
N CYS A 56 8.56 4.18 -5.99
CA CYS A 56 7.92 5.06 -5.01
C CYS A 56 8.22 4.60 -3.58
N LEU A 57 8.15 3.30 -3.32
CA LEU A 57 8.42 2.73 -2.00
C LEU A 57 9.84 3.02 -1.53
N LEU A 58 10.82 2.90 -2.43
CA LEU A 58 12.23 3.19 -2.12
C LEU A 58 12.48 4.66 -1.75
N GLN A 59 11.59 5.55 -2.15
CA GLN A 59 11.66 6.99 -1.84
C GLN A 59 10.83 7.37 -0.61
N ALA A 60 10.24 6.40 0.09
CA ALA A 60 9.47 6.67 1.31
C ALA A 60 10.37 7.28 2.39
N PRO A 61 9.90 8.34 3.10
CA PRO A 61 10.64 8.93 4.21
C PRO A 61 10.93 7.90 5.31
N PRO A 62 12.05 8.05 6.06
CA PRO A 62 12.43 7.08 7.09
C PRO A 62 11.40 6.87 8.20
N HIS A 63 10.60 7.88 8.50
CA HIS A 63 9.55 7.81 9.53
C HIS A 63 8.21 7.28 9.02
N CYS A 64 8.10 7.05 7.71
CA CYS A 64 6.89 6.54 7.08
C CYS A 64 6.81 5.03 7.20
N ARG A 65 5.67 4.51 7.64
CA ARG A 65 5.38 3.08 7.57
C ARG A 65 4.96 2.72 6.15
N VAL A 66 5.44 1.61 5.67
CA VAL A 66 5.10 1.13 4.33
C VAL A 66 4.49 -0.26 4.44
N CYS A 67 3.35 -0.42 3.80
CA CYS A 67 2.64 -1.69 3.70
C CYS A 67 2.44 -2.02 2.22
N TRP A 68 2.85 -3.22 1.82
CA TRP A 68 2.69 -3.70 0.45
C TRP A 68 1.81 -4.94 0.44
N LEU A 69 0.67 -4.87 -0.26
CA LEU A 69 -0.26 -5.98 -0.43
C LEU A 69 -0.37 -6.36 -1.91
N PRO A 70 0.23 -7.47 -2.33
CA PRO A 70 0.00 -7.99 -3.67
C PRO A 70 -1.37 -8.67 -3.73
N LEU A 71 -2.22 -8.24 -4.65
CA LEU A 71 -3.55 -8.81 -4.86
C LEU A 71 -3.58 -9.81 -6.02
N SER A 72 -2.48 -10.20 -6.49
CA SER A 72 -2.02 -11.21 -7.48
C SER A 72 -3.08 -11.95 -8.33
N GLY A 73 -4.13 -11.27 -8.78
CA GLY A 73 -5.04 -11.81 -9.80
C GLY A 73 -5.88 -13.04 -9.41
N VAL A 74 -5.82 -13.46 -8.16
CA VAL A 74 -6.71 -14.47 -7.59
C VAL A 74 -7.83 -13.77 -6.85
N ALA A 75 -9.06 -14.24 -7.00
CA ALA A 75 -10.19 -13.69 -6.25
C ALA A 75 -9.89 -13.79 -4.74
N MET A 76 -9.65 -12.64 -4.12
CA MET A 76 -9.39 -12.55 -2.70
C MET A 76 -10.68 -12.15 -1.98
N SER A 77 -11.03 -12.86 -0.92
CA SER A 77 -12.16 -12.46 -0.08
C SER A 77 -11.81 -11.19 0.73
N VAL A 78 -12.83 -10.43 1.10
CA VAL A 78 -12.67 -9.27 1.98
C VAL A 78 -12.03 -9.67 3.31
N GLU A 79 -12.39 -10.83 3.84
CA GLU A 79 -11.81 -11.36 5.07
C GLU A 79 -10.32 -11.63 4.92
N GLU A 80 -9.90 -12.27 3.85
CA GLU A 80 -8.49 -12.52 3.56
C GLU A 80 -7.71 -11.21 3.40
N PHE A 81 -8.29 -10.23 2.71
CA PHE A 81 -7.69 -8.89 2.59
C PHE A 81 -7.51 -8.23 3.96
N ARG A 82 -8.53 -8.28 4.81
CA ARG A 82 -8.44 -7.73 6.18
C ARG A 82 -7.36 -8.42 7.01
N GLN A 83 -7.25 -9.74 6.93
CA GLN A 83 -6.21 -10.49 7.62
C GLN A 83 -4.81 -10.05 7.18
N ARG A 84 -4.57 -9.97 5.88
CA ARG A 84 -3.28 -9.55 5.34
C ARG A 84 -2.94 -8.11 5.73
N LEU A 85 -3.93 -7.21 5.66
CA LEU A 85 -3.74 -5.82 6.06
C LEU A 85 -3.42 -5.70 7.55
N ALA A 86 -4.13 -6.42 8.39
CA ALA A 86 -3.88 -6.44 9.84
C ALA A 86 -2.48 -6.95 10.17
N GLU A 87 -2.04 -8.02 9.53
CA GLU A 87 -0.69 -8.55 9.69
C GLU A 87 0.38 -7.54 9.26
N SER A 88 0.20 -6.93 8.10
CA SER A 88 1.11 -5.92 7.55
C SER A 88 1.25 -4.70 8.45
N LEU A 89 0.17 -4.25 9.04
CA LEU A 89 0.15 -3.07 9.91
C LEU A 89 0.40 -3.41 11.38
N GLY A 90 0.61 -4.69 11.71
CA GLY A 90 0.84 -5.12 13.08
C GLY A 90 -0.38 -4.95 13.99
N MET A 91 -1.58 -5.04 13.44
CA MET A 91 -2.82 -4.94 14.20
C MET A 91 -3.13 -6.23 14.94
N ALA A 92 -3.70 -6.12 16.13
CA ALA A 92 -4.05 -7.27 16.96
C ALA A 92 -5.25 -8.05 16.43
N SER A 93 -6.11 -7.45 15.62
CA SER A 93 -7.33 -8.06 15.12
C SER A 93 -7.58 -7.64 13.67
N SER A 94 -8.16 -8.56 12.89
CA SER A 94 -8.64 -8.31 11.53
C SER A 94 -10.14 -7.98 11.47
N GLU A 95 -10.80 -7.84 12.61
CA GLU A 95 -12.17 -7.39 12.65
C GLU A 95 -12.29 -5.97 12.08
N GLU A 96 -13.29 -5.76 11.22
CA GLU A 96 -13.42 -4.50 10.47
C GLU A 96 -13.51 -3.28 11.41
N ALA A 97 -14.36 -3.34 12.42
CA ALA A 97 -14.52 -2.22 13.35
C ALA A 97 -13.22 -1.88 14.09
N THR A 98 -12.48 -2.89 14.50
CA THR A 98 -11.17 -2.71 15.16
C THR A 98 -10.14 -2.13 14.22
N MET A 99 -10.08 -2.60 12.97
CA MET A 99 -9.18 -2.08 11.96
C MET A 99 -9.48 -0.61 11.62
N LEU A 100 -10.75 -0.27 11.43
CA LEU A 100 -11.16 1.10 11.11
C LEU A 100 -10.80 2.06 12.24
N ARG A 101 -10.96 1.64 13.49
CA ARG A 101 -10.52 2.44 14.65
C ARG A 101 -9.01 2.64 14.67
N ALA A 102 -8.26 1.61 14.38
CA ALA A 102 -6.79 1.69 14.32
C ALA A 102 -6.33 2.62 13.21
N LEU A 103 -6.95 2.56 12.04
CA LEU A 103 -6.66 3.45 10.90
C LEU A 103 -7.00 4.91 11.21
N ALA A 104 -8.07 5.15 11.98
CA ALA A 104 -8.45 6.49 12.41
C ALA A 104 -7.45 7.10 13.40
N ARG A 105 -6.65 6.29 14.07
CA ARG A 105 -5.71 6.70 15.13
C ARG A 105 -4.25 6.55 14.75
N LEU A 106 -3.93 6.49 13.46
CA LEU A 106 -2.54 6.40 13.01
C LEU A 106 -1.72 7.58 13.53
N GLN A 107 -0.58 7.27 14.15
CA GLN A 107 0.32 8.26 14.74
C GLN A 107 1.47 8.64 13.80
N ALA A 108 1.69 7.88 12.76
CA ALA A 108 2.76 8.10 11.80
C ALA A 108 2.22 8.01 10.36
N PRO A 109 2.84 8.72 9.41
CA PRO A 109 2.51 8.56 8.00
C PRO A 109 2.62 7.09 7.60
N THR A 110 1.61 6.59 6.91
CA THR A 110 1.51 5.20 6.49
C THR A 110 1.13 5.15 5.03
N TRP A 111 1.97 4.49 4.23
CA TRP A 111 1.74 4.29 2.81
C TRP A 111 1.28 2.86 2.58
N LEU A 112 0.11 2.72 1.98
CA LEU A 112 -0.46 1.44 1.61
C LEU A 112 -0.40 1.26 0.09
N PHE A 113 0.37 0.29 -0.36
CA PHE A 113 0.47 -0.08 -1.76
C PHE A 113 -0.39 -1.32 -2.02
N LEU A 114 -1.34 -1.19 -2.94
CA LEU A 114 -2.17 -2.29 -3.41
C LEU A 114 -1.77 -2.62 -4.84
N ASP A 115 -1.02 -3.69 -5.02
CA ASP A 115 -0.54 -4.11 -6.34
C ASP A 115 -1.56 -5.05 -7.00
N ASP A 116 -1.82 -4.84 -8.28
CA ASP A 116 -2.80 -5.60 -9.07
C ASP A 116 -4.26 -5.49 -8.59
N TYR A 117 -4.63 -4.40 -7.94
CA TYR A 117 -5.97 -4.19 -7.39
C TYR A 117 -7.09 -4.33 -8.44
N CYS A 118 -6.90 -3.78 -9.62
CA CYS A 118 -7.94 -3.74 -10.66
C CYS A 118 -8.03 -5.02 -11.51
N ARG A 119 -7.23 -6.02 -11.23
CA ARG A 119 -7.15 -7.22 -12.06
C ARG A 119 -8.37 -8.12 -11.94
N VAL A 120 -8.94 -8.20 -10.74
CA VAL A 120 -10.18 -8.95 -10.48
C VAL A 120 -11.14 -8.02 -9.77
N PRO A 121 -12.26 -7.64 -10.42
CA PRO A 121 -13.27 -6.80 -9.80
C PRO A 121 -13.82 -7.43 -8.53
N ASN A 122 -13.86 -6.66 -7.44
CA ASN A 122 -14.43 -7.09 -6.16
C ASN A 122 -15.20 -5.92 -5.54
N PRO A 123 -16.54 -5.83 -5.77
CA PRO A 123 -17.35 -4.75 -5.22
C PRO A 123 -17.34 -4.67 -3.69
N GLU A 124 -17.24 -5.79 -3.00
CA GLU A 124 -17.17 -5.81 -1.53
C GLU A 124 -15.86 -5.19 -1.02
N LEU A 125 -14.75 -5.46 -1.72
CA LEU A 125 -13.48 -4.86 -1.41
C LEU A 125 -13.48 -3.36 -1.70
N ASP A 126 -14.09 -2.95 -2.80
CA ASP A 126 -14.24 -1.53 -3.13
C ASP A 126 -14.99 -0.78 -2.03
N LEU A 127 -16.08 -1.36 -1.52
CA LEU A 127 -16.84 -0.78 -0.42
C LEU A 127 -16.04 -0.73 0.90
N LEU A 128 -15.23 -1.74 1.18
CA LEU A 128 -14.34 -1.72 2.34
C LEU A 128 -13.31 -0.60 2.22
N LEU A 129 -12.70 -0.42 1.06
CA LEU A 129 -11.74 0.66 0.83
C LEU A 129 -12.39 2.03 0.98
N ASP A 130 -13.61 2.21 0.48
CA ASP A 130 -14.36 3.45 0.69
C ASP A 130 -14.57 3.74 2.17
N ARG A 131 -14.95 2.75 2.96
CA ARG A 131 -15.09 2.90 4.42
C ARG A 131 -13.77 3.23 5.09
N MET A 132 -12.69 2.56 4.69
CA MET A 132 -11.35 2.84 5.21
C MET A 132 -10.94 4.28 4.95
N LEU A 133 -11.13 4.78 3.73
CA LEU A 133 -10.80 6.15 3.36
C LEU A 133 -11.65 7.18 4.11
N ALA A 134 -12.92 6.88 4.35
CA ALA A 134 -13.83 7.78 5.04
C ALA A 134 -13.45 8.00 6.52
N VAL A 135 -12.91 6.98 7.19
CA VAL A 135 -12.64 7.03 8.64
C VAL A 135 -11.16 7.14 8.98
N SER A 136 -10.27 6.79 8.06
CA SER A 136 -8.83 6.79 8.35
C SER A 136 -8.26 8.17 8.58
N SER A 137 -7.22 8.23 9.41
CA SER A 137 -6.42 9.43 9.60
C SER A 137 -5.85 9.94 8.26
N PRO A 138 -5.65 11.27 8.11
CA PRO A 138 -4.92 11.83 6.96
C PRO A 138 -3.49 11.28 6.79
N MET A 139 -2.98 10.59 7.79
CA MET A 139 -1.68 9.90 7.75
C MET A 139 -1.65 8.71 6.78
N LEU A 140 -2.81 8.16 6.40
CA LEU A 140 -2.90 7.06 5.43
C LEU A 140 -2.93 7.60 3.99
N THR A 141 -2.05 7.08 3.16
CA THR A 141 -1.99 7.34 1.72
C THR A 141 -1.86 6.03 0.95
#